data_9da43776f729c4634bbb42f5cdda7826
#
_entry.id   9da43776f729c4634bbb42f5cdda7826
#
_cell.length_a   1.000
_cell.length_b   1.000
_cell.length_c   1.000
_cell.angle_alpha   90.00
_cell.angle_beta   90.00
_cell.angle_gamma   90.00
#
_symmetry.space_group_name_H-M   'P 1'
#
loop_
_entity.id
_entity.type
_entity.pdbx_description
1 polymer ?
#
loop_
_entity_poly.entity_id
_entity_poly.type
_entity_poly.pdbx_seq_one_letter_code
_entity_poly.pdbx_strand_id
1 'polypeptide(L)'
;MHSLFQPPLSLLQKTYATSSTSSIAPMTASRSASPAIIVGGGLAGLAAATHLSSLSVPFLLLEASDSFGGRARTDLHDGFLLDRGFHIFLSSFPECRRLLNFSQLDLQPFYPGSLVYESDQFHRISDPFRHPLDSLPSIFNPIGSLPDKLLVGLTRLSAASLSDDSILSSDESTIYDHLKSIGFSDSIIEKFLRPFLAGIFFDSNLSTSSRLFKLVFKSLALGDNALPAGGIGSIAQQLVARLPASSLRTNSPVTSIGDDSVTLASGEAITTDSGIIVAVEQPQAKKLIPKVFQSNVNAGVDTLKKSTRSTVCLYFSADRAPIAEPILILNGSGKGIVNNMFFVTNVAPSYAPKGKVLVSVSLIGAYQDRSDEDLTADVLQELTGWFGSDVTGSWRHLRTYRIEFAQPDQTPPTNPIGRDPRVDEGLYVCGDHWSWATFDGALVSGRKAAEALVRDRGLIRR
;
A
#
# COMPACT_ATOMS: atom_id res chain seq x y z
N MET A 1 -66.54 31.16 14.20
CA MET A 1 -66.91 32.61 13.97
C MET A 1 -66.19 33.04 12.71
N HIS A 2 -66.97 33.25 11.72
CA HIS A 2 -66.99 34.25 10.63
C HIS A 2 -65.72 34.26 9.72
N SER A 3 -65.83 34.09 8.49
CA SER A 3 -66.75 34.21 7.35
C SER A 3 -65.97 34.91 6.23
N LEU A 4 -65.92 34.26 5.08
CA LEU A 4 -66.38 34.70 3.76
C LEU A 4 -65.80 36.01 3.20
N PHE A 5 -65.11 35.92 2.00
CA PHE A 5 -65.66 36.57 0.80
C PHE A 5 -64.81 36.21 -0.45
N GLN A 6 -65.39 35.52 -1.43
CA GLN A 6 -65.15 35.73 -2.87
C GLN A 6 -66.29 36.65 -3.38
N PRO A 7 -66.26 37.33 -4.50
CA PRO A 7 -66.05 36.93 -5.90
C PRO A 7 -65.54 38.09 -6.82
N PRO A 8 -65.81 38.22 -8.16
CA PRO A 8 -66.06 37.23 -9.23
C PRO A 8 -65.24 37.51 -10.57
N LEU A 9 -65.46 36.60 -11.52
CA LEU A 9 -65.09 36.60 -12.93
C LEU A 9 -65.56 37.83 -13.75
N SER A 10 -64.75 38.24 -14.77
CA SER A 10 -65.28 38.58 -16.15
C SER A 10 -64.13 38.66 -17.18
N LEU A 11 -64.20 37.80 -18.13
CA LEU A 11 -64.09 37.91 -19.61
C LEU A 11 -63.38 39.12 -20.22
N LEU A 12 -62.35 38.86 -21.03
CA LEU A 12 -62.26 39.39 -22.40
C LEU A 12 -61.27 38.56 -23.23
N GLN A 13 -61.81 37.83 -24.23
CA GLN A 13 -61.09 37.23 -25.33
C GLN A 13 -60.59 38.37 -26.26
N LYS A 14 -59.31 38.23 -26.69
CA LYS A 14 -58.87 38.77 -27.97
C LYS A 14 -57.90 37.78 -28.65
N THR A 15 -58.38 37.17 -29.66
CA THR A 15 -57.69 36.43 -30.70
C THR A 15 -56.72 37.28 -31.48
N TYR A 16 -55.49 36.90 -31.57
CA TYR A 16 -54.63 37.14 -32.76
C TYR A 16 -53.86 35.88 -33.10
N ALA A 17 -54.18 35.30 -34.24
CA ALA A 17 -53.41 34.27 -34.92
C ALA A 17 -52.25 34.92 -35.68
N THR A 18 -51.04 34.53 -35.44
CA THR A 18 -49.97 34.53 -36.44
C THR A 18 -49.10 33.33 -36.26
N SER A 19 -49.08 32.52 -37.27
CA SER A 19 -48.24 31.36 -37.50
C SER A 19 -46.76 31.74 -37.56
N SER A 20 -45.93 31.14 -36.71
CA SER A 20 -44.53 30.95 -36.98
C SER A 20 -44.15 29.54 -36.51
N THR A 21 -44.03 28.62 -37.45
CA THR A 21 -43.42 27.30 -37.30
C THR A 21 -41.92 27.50 -37.04
N SER A 22 -41.55 27.61 -35.76
CA SER A 22 -40.15 27.40 -35.37
C SER A 22 -39.95 25.89 -35.27
N SER A 23 -39.16 25.35 -36.21
CA SER A 23 -38.64 24.00 -36.15
C SER A 23 -37.85 23.84 -34.85
N ILE A 24 -38.39 23.12 -33.86
CA ILE A 24 -37.67 22.63 -32.72
C ILE A 24 -36.70 21.59 -33.28
N ALA A 25 -35.42 21.94 -33.41
CA ALA A 25 -34.36 20.97 -33.64
C ALA A 25 -34.47 19.91 -32.53
N PRO A 26 -34.39 18.62 -32.87
CA PRO A 26 -34.39 17.60 -31.85
C PRO A 26 -33.21 17.87 -30.91
N MET A 27 -33.49 18.06 -29.61
CA MET A 27 -32.47 17.99 -28.58
C MET A 27 -31.74 16.66 -28.80
N THR A 28 -30.51 16.73 -29.32
CA THR A 28 -29.62 15.59 -29.31
C THR A 28 -29.54 15.09 -27.87
N ALA A 29 -30.11 13.92 -27.63
CA ALA A 29 -29.92 13.22 -26.37
C ALA A 29 -28.42 13.24 -26.11
N SER A 30 -28.00 13.82 -24.99
CA SER A 30 -26.60 13.79 -24.58
C SER A 30 -26.23 12.31 -24.52
N ARG A 31 -25.37 11.85 -25.42
CA ARG A 31 -24.78 10.51 -25.29
C ARG A 31 -24.26 10.41 -23.86
N SER A 32 -24.83 9.52 -23.07
CA SER A 32 -24.24 9.19 -21.79
C SER A 32 -22.84 8.68 -22.10
N ALA A 33 -21.81 9.41 -21.63
CA ALA A 33 -20.44 9.00 -21.84
C ALA A 33 -20.29 7.54 -21.38
N SER A 34 -19.62 6.71 -22.16
CA SER A 34 -19.33 5.35 -21.75
C SER A 34 -18.44 5.36 -20.49
N PRO A 35 -18.54 4.36 -19.60
CA PRO A 35 -17.83 4.37 -18.34
C PRO A 35 -16.30 4.39 -18.57
N ALA A 36 -15.56 5.15 -17.77
CA ALA A 36 -14.11 5.05 -17.72
C ALA A 36 -13.68 3.63 -17.31
N ILE A 37 -12.67 3.08 -17.93
CA ILE A 37 -12.18 1.74 -17.63
C ILE A 37 -10.98 1.84 -16.68
N ILE A 38 -11.03 1.11 -15.55
CA ILE A 38 -9.91 0.97 -14.62
C ILE A 38 -9.45 -0.48 -14.67
N VAL A 39 -8.18 -0.70 -15.02
CA VAL A 39 -7.57 -2.03 -15.14
C VAL A 39 -6.69 -2.28 -13.92
N GLY A 40 -7.12 -3.20 -13.05
CA GLY A 40 -6.46 -3.57 -11.80
C GLY A 40 -7.17 -3.04 -10.56
N GLY A 41 -7.60 -3.97 -9.70
CA GLY A 41 -8.37 -3.73 -8.48
C GLY A 41 -7.53 -3.65 -7.20
N GLY A 42 -6.24 -3.30 -7.30
CA GLY A 42 -5.40 -2.98 -6.16
C GLY A 42 -5.74 -1.63 -5.54
N LEU A 43 -5.00 -1.20 -4.51
CA LEU A 43 -5.29 0.06 -3.78
C LEU A 43 -5.32 1.29 -4.70
N ALA A 44 -4.46 1.35 -5.71
CA ALA A 44 -4.45 2.46 -6.68
C ALA A 44 -5.73 2.48 -7.53
N GLY A 45 -6.15 1.33 -8.06
CA GLY A 45 -7.40 1.22 -8.82
C GLY A 45 -8.64 1.50 -7.97
N LEU A 46 -8.66 1.03 -6.74
CA LEU A 46 -9.73 1.32 -5.77
C LEU A 46 -9.80 2.80 -5.41
N ALA A 47 -8.64 3.49 -5.28
CA ALA A 47 -8.61 4.93 -5.04
C ALA A 47 -9.12 5.72 -6.25
N ALA A 48 -8.74 5.31 -7.47
CA ALA A 48 -9.25 5.90 -8.70
C ALA A 48 -10.78 5.73 -8.80
N ALA A 49 -11.28 4.51 -8.58
CA ALA A 49 -12.71 4.19 -8.57
C ALA A 49 -13.47 5.01 -7.52
N THR A 50 -12.92 5.12 -6.29
CA THR A 50 -13.52 5.91 -5.21
C THR A 50 -13.61 7.39 -5.61
N HIS A 51 -12.57 7.93 -6.24
CA HIS A 51 -12.57 9.32 -6.70
C HIS A 51 -13.61 9.55 -7.81
N LEU A 52 -13.65 8.70 -8.84
CA LEU A 52 -14.66 8.79 -9.91
C LEU A 52 -16.09 8.65 -9.35
N SER A 53 -16.30 7.70 -8.43
CA SER A 53 -17.58 7.52 -7.74
C SER A 53 -18.03 8.78 -7.00
N SER A 54 -17.11 9.42 -6.26
CA SER A 54 -17.41 10.67 -5.51
C SER A 54 -17.82 11.83 -6.41
N LEU A 55 -17.43 11.81 -7.67
CA LEU A 55 -17.77 12.80 -8.70
C LEU A 55 -18.95 12.35 -9.58
N SER A 56 -19.57 11.21 -9.26
CA SER A 56 -20.64 10.60 -10.08
C SER A 56 -20.23 10.34 -11.53
N VAL A 57 -18.93 10.11 -11.80
CA VAL A 57 -18.41 9.73 -13.10
C VAL A 57 -18.54 8.22 -13.26
N PRO A 58 -19.25 7.71 -14.28
CA PRO A 58 -19.37 6.28 -14.52
C PRO A 58 -18.02 5.62 -14.77
N PHE A 59 -17.80 4.44 -14.18
CA PHE A 59 -16.58 3.67 -14.39
C PHE A 59 -16.86 2.17 -14.36
N LEU A 60 -15.92 1.38 -14.88
CA LEU A 60 -15.86 -0.07 -14.77
C LEU A 60 -14.47 -0.47 -14.27
N LEU A 61 -14.40 -1.07 -13.08
CA LEU A 61 -13.17 -1.58 -12.48
C LEU A 61 -13.03 -3.07 -12.76
N LEU A 62 -11.97 -3.43 -13.48
CA LEU A 62 -11.64 -4.80 -13.90
C LEU A 62 -10.50 -5.35 -13.04
N GLU A 63 -10.73 -6.46 -12.38
CA GLU A 63 -9.74 -7.19 -11.58
C GLU A 63 -9.55 -8.60 -12.17
N ALA A 64 -8.29 -9.00 -12.33
CA ALA A 64 -7.93 -10.29 -12.90
C ALA A 64 -8.24 -11.46 -11.96
N SER A 65 -8.05 -11.25 -10.65
CA SER A 65 -8.24 -12.27 -9.63
C SER A 65 -9.71 -12.36 -9.16
N ASP A 66 -9.95 -13.27 -8.24
CA ASP A 66 -11.25 -13.53 -7.62
C ASP A 66 -11.71 -12.43 -6.63
N SER A 67 -10.80 -11.52 -6.25
CA SER A 67 -11.06 -10.51 -5.21
C SER A 67 -10.20 -9.27 -5.41
N PHE A 68 -10.74 -8.12 -4.99
CA PHE A 68 -10.03 -6.84 -4.98
C PHE A 68 -9.00 -6.75 -3.86
N GLY A 69 -8.04 -5.83 -3.99
CA GLY A 69 -7.03 -5.53 -2.99
C GLY A 69 -5.58 -5.68 -3.48
N GLY A 70 -5.38 -6.44 -4.56
CA GLY A 70 -4.04 -6.70 -5.11
C GLY A 70 -3.13 -7.37 -4.07
N ARG A 71 -2.04 -6.70 -3.67
CA ARG A 71 -1.10 -7.17 -2.63
C ARG A 71 -1.64 -7.03 -1.20
N ALA A 72 -2.58 -6.11 -0.96
CA ALA A 72 -3.23 -5.93 0.34
C ALA A 72 -4.43 -6.88 0.50
N ARG A 73 -4.17 -8.17 0.69
CA ARG A 73 -5.17 -9.22 0.86
C ARG A 73 -4.89 -10.07 2.09
N THR A 74 -5.95 -10.63 2.65
CA THR A 74 -5.93 -11.54 3.80
C THR A 74 -6.71 -12.80 3.45
N ASP A 75 -6.12 -13.95 3.68
CA ASP A 75 -6.78 -15.24 3.52
C ASP A 75 -7.27 -15.77 4.87
N LEU A 76 -8.42 -16.43 4.88
CA LEU A 76 -8.88 -17.22 6.02
C LEU A 76 -8.41 -18.66 5.83
N HIS A 77 -7.61 -19.17 6.77
CA HIS A 77 -7.06 -20.53 6.72
C HIS A 77 -7.14 -21.16 8.12
N ASP A 78 -7.87 -22.26 8.27
CA ASP A 78 -8.11 -22.97 9.54
C ASP A 78 -8.54 -22.03 10.70
N GLY A 79 -9.29 -20.97 10.39
CA GLY A 79 -9.73 -19.97 11.36
C GLY A 79 -8.70 -18.87 11.65
N PHE A 80 -7.51 -18.91 11.04
CA PHE A 80 -6.51 -17.86 11.10
C PHE A 80 -6.69 -16.86 9.97
N LEU A 81 -6.45 -15.58 10.24
CA LEU A 81 -6.31 -14.55 9.20
C LEU A 81 -4.83 -14.46 8.83
N LEU A 82 -4.53 -14.75 7.57
CA LEU A 82 -3.16 -14.74 7.03
C LEU A 82 -3.05 -13.63 5.98
N ASP A 83 -2.32 -12.58 6.29
CA ASP A 83 -2.02 -11.53 5.32
C ASP A 83 -1.07 -12.06 4.24
N ARG A 84 -1.31 -11.72 2.97
CA ARG A 84 -0.46 -12.17 1.86
C ARG A 84 0.86 -11.40 1.84
N GLY A 85 1.81 -11.84 2.66
CA GLY A 85 3.09 -11.21 2.91
C GLY A 85 3.15 -10.43 4.22
N PHE A 86 4.29 -9.80 4.47
CA PHE A 86 4.49 -8.98 5.66
C PHE A 86 3.93 -7.59 5.44
N HIS A 87 3.01 -7.17 6.30
CA HIS A 87 2.41 -5.84 6.25
C HIS A 87 2.34 -5.21 7.64
N ILE A 88 2.66 -3.93 7.73
CA ILE A 88 2.36 -3.06 8.87
C ILE A 88 1.72 -1.79 8.32
N PHE A 89 0.57 -1.40 8.85
CA PHE A 89 -0.14 -0.20 8.45
C PHE A 89 0.33 1.00 9.27
N LEU A 90 0.67 2.11 8.59
CA LEU A 90 1.06 3.37 9.24
C LEU A 90 -0.13 4.33 9.32
N SER A 91 -0.60 4.60 10.52
CA SER A 91 -1.82 5.39 10.74
C SER A 91 -1.67 6.89 10.43
N SER A 92 -0.45 7.37 10.21
CA SER A 92 -0.17 8.78 9.91
C SER A 92 -0.28 9.14 8.43
N PHE A 93 -0.36 8.17 7.53
CA PHE A 93 -0.45 8.42 6.09
C PHE A 93 -1.65 9.30 5.71
N PRO A 94 -1.42 10.47 5.07
CA PRO A 94 -2.49 11.46 4.86
C PRO A 94 -3.63 10.98 3.98
N GLU A 95 -3.32 10.31 2.86
CA GLU A 95 -4.31 9.82 1.93
C GLU A 95 -5.11 8.65 2.52
N CYS A 96 -4.43 7.78 3.30
CA CYS A 96 -5.11 6.75 4.07
C CYS A 96 -6.12 7.35 5.06
N ARG A 97 -5.75 8.41 5.79
CA ARG A 97 -6.66 9.13 6.69
C ARG A 97 -7.85 9.77 5.97
N ARG A 98 -7.63 10.26 4.76
CA ARG A 98 -8.67 10.88 3.94
C ARG A 98 -9.69 9.86 3.44
N LEU A 99 -9.23 8.67 3.03
CA LEU A 99 -10.06 7.67 2.37
C LEU A 99 -10.64 6.63 3.31
N LEU A 100 -9.96 6.29 4.40
CA LEU A 100 -10.31 5.15 5.25
C LEU A 100 -10.99 5.59 6.54
N ASN A 101 -11.92 4.77 7.01
CA ASN A 101 -12.51 4.87 8.34
C ASN A 101 -11.74 3.99 9.32
N PHE A 102 -10.84 4.57 10.09
CA PHE A 102 -9.96 3.86 11.03
C PHE A 102 -10.74 3.20 12.17
N SER A 103 -11.88 3.78 12.59
CA SER A 103 -12.72 3.18 13.62
C SER A 103 -13.35 1.85 13.16
N GLN A 104 -13.69 1.74 11.87
CA GLN A 104 -14.20 0.49 11.30
C GLN A 104 -13.10 -0.54 11.04
N LEU A 105 -11.86 -0.09 10.79
CA LEU A 105 -10.71 -0.98 10.63
C LEU A 105 -10.25 -1.57 11.95
N ASP A 106 -10.61 -0.93 13.07
CA ASP A 106 -10.21 -1.35 14.42
C ASP A 106 -8.71 -1.61 14.49
N LEU A 107 -7.92 -0.53 14.29
CA LEU A 107 -6.47 -0.60 14.20
C LEU A 107 -5.85 -0.98 15.54
N GLN A 108 -5.15 -2.11 15.56
CA GLN A 108 -4.46 -2.66 16.73
C GLN A 108 -2.99 -2.23 16.71
N PRO A 109 -2.52 -1.39 17.65
CA PRO A 109 -1.18 -0.81 17.58
C PRO A 109 -0.10 -1.79 18.05
N PHE A 110 1.06 -1.68 17.41
CA PHE A 110 2.30 -2.25 17.93
C PHE A 110 2.84 -1.40 19.08
N TYR A 111 3.61 -2.03 19.95
CA TYR A 111 4.48 -1.31 20.88
C TYR A 111 5.47 -0.46 20.05
N PRO A 112 5.66 0.83 20.37
CA PRO A 112 6.57 1.71 19.64
C PRO A 112 8.03 1.43 19.98
N GLY A 113 8.58 0.42 19.36
CA GLY A 113 9.92 -0.09 19.56
C GLY A 113 10.11 -1.41 18.84
N SER A 114 11.26 -2.05 19.08
CA SER A 114 11.60 -3.37 18.58
C SER A 114 12.44 -4.14 19.57
N LEU A 115 12.38 -5.47 19.48
CA LEU A 115 13.38 -6.34 20.07
C LEU A 115 14.39 -6.73 19.00
N VAL A 116 15.66 -6.61 19.30
CA VAL A 116 16.76 -6.99 18.41
C VAL A 116 17.43 -8.23 18.98
N TYR A 117 17.40 -9.33 18.23
CA TYR A 117 18.14 -10.52 18.58
C TYR A 117 19.61 -10.36 18.14
N GLU A 118 20.50 -10.34 19.09
CA GLU A 118 21.95 -10.19 18.89
C GLU A 118 22.72 -10.88 20.01
N SER A 119 23.77 -11.63 19.66
CA SER A 119 24.61 -12.35 20.61
C SER A 119 23.80 -13.20 21.60
N ASP A 120 22.87 -14.00 21.05
CA ASP A 120 21.97 -14.93 21.76
C ASP A 120 21.06 -14.29 22.82
N GLN A 121 20.79 -12.99 22.68
CA GLN A 121 19.92 -12.23 23.58
C GLN A 121 19.01 -11.27 22.82
N PHE A 122 17.86 -10.94 23.44
CA PHE A 122 16.95 -9.91 22.94
C PHE A 122 17.24 -8.57 23.61
N HIS A 123 17.58 -7.59 22.81
CA HIS A 123 17.83 -6.21 23.23
C HIS A 123 16.68 -5.32 22.84
N ARG A 124 16.07 -4.64 23.80
CA ARG A 124 14.97 -3.72 23.54
C ARG A 124 15.49 -2.38 23.02
N ILE A 125 14.85 -1.87 21.96
CA ILE A 125 14.97 -0.49 21.48
C ILE A 125 13.58 0.11 21.57
N SER A 126 13.35 1.05 22.48
CA SER A 126 12.09 1.74 22.67
C SER A 126 12.15 3.15 22.16
N ASP A 127 11.01 3.67 21.69
CA ASP A 127 10.86 5.05 21.30
C ASP A 127 10.86 5.98 22.52
N PRO A 128 11.89 6.82 22.72
CA PRO A 128 12.00 7.64 23.94
C PRO A 128 10.94 8.74 24.02
N PHE A 129 10.35 9.13 22.91
CA PHE A 129 9.30 10.15 22.88
C PHE A 129 7.95 9.62 23.32
N ARG A 130 7.69 8.32 23.13
CA ARG A 130 6.43 7.67 23.49
C ARG A 130 6.52 6.91 24.81
N HIS A 131 7.69 6.33 25.10
CA HIS A 131 7.95 5.54 26.29
C HIS A 131 9.28 5.95 26.94
N PRO A 132 9.37 7.14 27.57
CA PRO A 132 10.63 7.67 28.12
C PRO A 132 11.21 6.77 29.21
N LEU A 133 10.38 6.14 30.06
CA LEU A 133 10.85 5.24 31.12
C LEU A 133 11.38 3.92 30.55
N ASP A 134 10.69 3.33 29.57
CA ASP A 134 11.10 2.06 28.94
C ASP A 134 12.34 2.24 28.05
N SER A 135 12.66 3.48 27.67
CA SER A 135 13.85 3.78 26.89
C SER A 135 15.14 3.84 27.72
N LEU A 136 15.06 4.01 29.03
CA LEU A 136 16.24 4.09 29.91
C LEU A 136 17.13 2.84 29.81
N PRO A 137 16.61 1.60 29.87
CA PRO A 137 17.41 0.39 29.65
C PRO A 137 18.00 0.34 28.21
N SER A 138 17.30 0.90 27.21
CA SER A 138 17.79 0.93 25.83
C SER A 138 19.04 1.76 25.67
N ILE A 139 19.30 2.72 26.55
CA ILE A 139 20.53 3.54 26.55
C ILE A 139 21.77 2.67 26.78
N PHE A 140 21.67 1.64 27.60
CA PHE A 140 22.78 0.80 28.02
C PHE A 140 22.92 -0.50 27.22
N ASN A 141 22.00 -0.79 26.28
CA ASN A 141 22.11 -2.00 25.48
C ASN A 141 23.24 -1.89 24.42
N PRO A 142 23.81 -3.03 23.93
CA PRO A 142 24.95 -3.04 23.01
C PRO A 142 24.59 -2.66 21.57
N ILE A 143 23.33 -2.31 21.28
CA ILE A 143 22.88 -1.94 19.95
C ILE A 143 23.16 -0.46 19.71
N GLY A 144 24.25 -0.18 19.02
CA GLY A 144 24.72 1.19 18.75
C GLY A 144 25.28 1.92 19.97
N SER A 145 25.96 3.01 19.71
CA SER A 145 26.52 3.90 20.71
C SER A 145 25.52 4.94 21.24
N LEU A 146 25.85 5.66 22.30
CA LEU A 146 25.03 6.79 22.77
C LEU A 146 24.83 7.89 21.70
N PRO A 147 25.88 8.31 20.95
CA PRO A 147 25.69 9.19 19.81
C PRO A 147 24.71 8.66 18.77
N ASP A 148 24.73 7.36 18.45
CA ASP A 148 23.78 6.75 17.51
C ASP A 148 22.33 6.89 17.98
N LYS A 149 22.10 6.63 19.25
CA LYS A 149 20.73 6.73 19.86
C LYS A 149 20.22 8.16 19.82
N LEU A 150 21.10 9.14 20.06
CA LEU A 150 20.75 10.56 19.93
C LEU A 150 20.44 10.91 18.45
N LEU A 151 21.26 10.41 17.51
CA LEU A 151 21.03 10.63 16.07
C LEU A 151 19.69 10.04 15.60
N VAL A 152 19.26 8.88 16.08
CA VAL A 152 17.92 8.32 15.79
C VAL A 152 16.83 9.33 16.20
N GLY A 153 16.93 9.89 17.41
CA GLY A 153 16.01 10.90 17.90
C GLY A 153 16.01 12.18 17.05
N LEU A 154 17.19 12.70 16.71
CA LEU A 154 17.32 13.90 15.86
C LEU A 154 16.80 13.67 14.44
N THR A 155 17.13 12.53 13.84
CA THR A 155 16.63 12.15 12.51
C THR A 155 15.11 12.06 12.50
N ARG A 156 14.50 11.51 13.57
CA ARG A 156 13.07 11.45 13.73
C ARG A 156 12.43 12.86 13.81
N LEU A 157 12.98 13.74 14.64
CA LEU A 157 12.48 15.12 14.77
C LEU A 157 12.61 15.88 13.45
N SER A 158 13.75 15.74 12.78
CA SER A 158 13.98 16.34 11.47
C SER A 158 12.96 15.83 10.44
N ALA A 159 12.76 14.53 10.34
CA ALA A 159 11.80 13.95 9.40
C ALA A 159 10.36 14.42 9.70
N ALA A 160 9.96 14.49 10.97
CA ALA A 160 8.63 14.93 11.39
C ALA A 160 8.35 16.41 11.05
N SER A 161 9.38 17.25 10.99
CA SER A 161 9.25 18.70 10.73
C SER A 161 9.13 19.08 9.25
N LEU A 162 9.50 18.17 8.33
CA LEU A 162 9.51 18.44 6.89
C LEU A 162 8.14 18.19 6.27
N SER A 163 7.78 18.97 5.23
CA SER A 163 6.64 18.63 4.37
C SER A 163 6.98 17.48 3.43
N ASP A 164 5.96 16.75 2.93
CA ASP A 164 6.18 15.66 1.98
C ASP A 164 6.82 16.19 0.68
N ASP A 165 6.38 17.35 0.20
CA ASP A 165 6.96 17.99 -0.99
C ASP A 165 8.43 18.36 -0.78
N SER A 166 8.81 18.86 0.40
CA SER A 166 10.21 19.16 0.73
C SER A 166 11.07 17.90 0.77
N ILE A 167 10.52 16.79 1.29
CA ILE A 167 11.20 15.49 1.30
C ILE A 167 11.38 14.98 -0.14
N LEU A 168 10.33 14.99 -0.95
CA LEU A 168 10.35 14.48 -2.31
C LEU A 168 11.24 15.27 -3.26
N SER A 169 11.43 16.57 -3.00
CA SER A 169 12.33 17.46 -3.76
C SER A 169 13.75 17.55 -3.20
N SER A 170 14.04 16.92 -2.05
CA SER A 170 15.36 16.95 -1.43
C SER A 170 16.41 16.20 -2.26
N ASP A 171 17.69 16.42 -1.99
CA ASP A 171 18.79 15.64 -2.56
C ASP A 171 18.58 14.15 -2.30
N GLU A 172 18.94 13.34 -3.30
CA GLU A 172 18.71 11.92 -3.32
C GLU A 172 20.03 11.15 -3.26
N SER A 173 20.06 10.16 -2.36
CA SER A 173 21.12 9.16 -2.25
C SER A 173 20.48 7.81 -1.91
N THR A 174 21.28 6.77 -1.77
CA THR A 174 20.78 5.52 -1.17
C THR A 174 20.52 5.72 0.33
N ILE A 175 19.66 4.88 0.92
CA ILE A 175 19.47 4.89 2.38
C ILE A 175 20.80 4.68 3.09
N TYR A 176 21.62 3.70 2.64
CA TYR A 176 22.91 3.42 3.25
C TYR A 176 23.82 4.66 3.28
N ASP A 177 24.04 5.30 2.12
CA ASP A 177 24.86 6.49 2.01
C ASP A 177 24.32 7.64 2.86
N HIS A 178 23.01 7.82 2.90
CA HIS A 178 22.36 8.81 3.73
C HIS A 178 22.61 8.57 5.22
N LEU A 179 22.44 7.34 5.70
CA LEU A 179 22.70 6.99 7.10
C LEU A 179 24.19 7.25 7.46
N LYS A 180 25.12 6.90 6.59
CA LYS A 180 26.55 7.20 6.76
C LYS A 180 26.83 8.69 6.78
N SER A 181 26.23 9.47 5.87
CA SER A 181 26.44 10.91 5.76
C SER A 181 25.97 11.70 6.99
N ILE A 182 24.92 11.24 7.68
CA ILE A 182 24.44 11.85 8.93
C ILE A 182 25.18 11.37 10.17
N GLY A 183 26.08 10.39 10.05
CA GLY A 183 27.04 10.01 11.09
C GLY A 183 26.69 8.75 11.89
N PHE A 184 25.76 7.93 11.44
CA PHE A 184 25.48 6.64 12.09
C PHE A 184 26.69 5.70 12.01
N SER A 185 26.98 5.01 13.10
CA SER A 185 28.01 3.98 13.15
C SER A 185 27.58 2.71 12.40
N ASP A 186 28.55 1.92 11.92
CA ASP A 186 28.27 0.62 11.32
C ASP A 186 27.53 -0.30 12.27
N SER A 187 27.81 -0.22 13.57
CA SER A 187 27.18 -1.07 14.58
C SER A 187 25.66 -0.91 14.61
N ILE A 188 25.14 0.33 14.68
CA ILE A 188 23.68 0.51 14.70
C ILE A 188 23.05 0.28 13.33
N ILE A 189 23.80 0.60 12.25
CA ILE A 189 23.31 0.31 10.89
C ILE A 189 23.10 -1.19 10.73
N GLU A 190 24.12 -2.01 11.02
CA GLU A 190 24.04 -3.45 10.75
C GLU A 190 23.07 -4.18 11.70
N LYS A 191 23.12 -3.83 13.01
CA LYS A 191 22.37 -4.57 14.01
C LYS A 191 20.89 -4.17 14.15
N PHE A 192 20.55 -2.92 13.79
CA PHE A 192 19.18 -2.42 13.96
C PHE A 192 18.60 -1.83 12.69
N LEU A 193 19.25 -0.80 12.11
CA LEU A 193 18.65 -0.07 11.00
C LEU A 193 18.51 -0.94 9.75
N ARG A 194 19.49 -1.80 9.44
CA ARG A 194 19.44 -2.70 8.30
C ARG A 194 18.28 -3.70 8.40
N PRO A 195 18.15 -4.56 9.42
CA PRO A 195 17.02 -5.50 9.48
C PRO A 195 15.67 -4.77 9.57
N PHE A 196 15.60 -3.60 10.21
CA PHE A 196 14.39 -2.81 10.28
C PHE A 196 13.99 -2.24 8.92
N LEU A 197 14.89 -1.57 8.24
CA LEU A 197 14.62 -0.94 6.94
C LEU A 197 14.53 -1.96 5.80
N ALA A 198 15.30 -3.05 5.86
CA ALA A 198 15.17 -4.16 4.92
C ALA A 198 13.76 -4.78 4.99
N GLY A 199 13.18 -4.91 6.18
CA GLY A 199 11.79 -5.36 6.35
C GLY A 199 10.75 -4.41 5.74
N ILE A 200 11.01 -3.10 5.73
CA ILE A 200 10.11 -2.09 5.17
C ILE A 200 10.21 -2.03 3.63
N PHE A 201 11.44 -2.04 3.11
CA PHE A 201 11.71 -1.80 1.68
C PHE A 201 12.03 -3.08 0.90
N PHE A 202 12.05 -4.24 1.55
CA PHE A 202 12.49 -5.53 0.99
C PHE A 202 13.85 -5.43 0.28
N ASP A 203 14.78 -4.70 0.93
CA ASP A 203 16.08 -4.31 0.39
C ASP A 203 17.18 -4.44 1.44
N SER A 204 17.84 -5.60 1.46
CA SER A 204 18.94 -5.88 2.40
C SER A 204 20.16 -4.99 2.19
N ASN A 205 20.33 -4.39 1.00
CA ASN A 205 21.48 -3.53 0.68
C ASN A 205 21.26 -2.08 1.10
N LEU A 206 20.03 -1.71 1.50
CA LEU A 206 19.63 -0.32 1.77
C LEU A 206 19.91 0.62 0.58
N SER A 207 19.76 0.09 -0.65
CA SER A 207 19.98 0.83 -1.90
C SER A 207 18.79 1.70 -2.29
N THR A 208 17.64 1.55 -1.62
CA THR A 208 16.43 2.35 -1.82
C THR A 208 16.70 3.83 -1.54
N SER A 209 15.93 4.71 -2.20
CA SER A 209 16.05 6.16 -2.10
C SER A 209 15.91 6.70 -0.67
N SER A 210 16.82 7.59 -0.27
CA SER A 210 16.78 8.32 0.99
C SER A 210 15.51 9.19 1.14
N ARG A 211 14.89 9.61 0.05
CA ARG A 211 13.60 10.33 0.08
C ARG A 211 12.49 9.45 0.65
N LEU A 212 12.45 8.18 0.22
CA LEU A 212 11.49 7.22 0.73
C LEU A 212 11.73 6.88 2.20
N PHE A 213 12.98 6.72 2.59
CA PHE A 213 13.36 6.58 3.99
C PHE A 213 12.81 7.75 4.83
N LYS A 214 13.03 8.99 4.41
CA LYS A 214 12.54 10.18 5.12
C LYS A 214 11.01 10.21 5.22
N LEU A 215 10.28 9.87 4.13
CA LEU A 215 8.80 9.80 4.14
C LEU A 215 8.28 8.76 5.12
N VAL A 216 8.84 7.55 5.08
CA VAL A 216 8.43 6.46 5.98
C VAL A 216 8.82 6.80 7.41
N PHE A 217 10.03 7.31 7.63
CA PHE A 217 10.50 7.67 8.96
C PHE A 217 9.69 8.82 9.60
N LYS A 218 9.27 9.80 8.79
CA LYS A 218 8.27 10.80 9.18
C LYS A 218 6.95 10.15 9.61
N SER A 219 6.47 9.21 8.81
CA SER A 219 5.20 8.52 9.11
C SER A 219 5.28 7.69 10.39
N LEU A 220 6.41 7.01 10.63
CA LEU A 220 6.70 6.31 11.88
C LEU A 220 6.75 7.27 13.10
N ALA A 221 7.24 8.49 12.88
CA ALA A 221 7.31 9.51 13.94
C ALA A 221 5.94 10.07 14.33
N LEU A 222 5.02 10.23 13.36
CA LEU A 222 3.76 10.95 13.52
C LEU A 222 2.54 10.05 13.77
N GLY A 223 2.64 8.74 13.55
CA GLY A 223 1.54 7.81 13.71
C GLY A 223 1.94 6.48 14.33
N ASP A 224 0.95 5.60 14.50
CA ASP A 224 1.16 4.27 15.03
C ASP A 224 1.40 3.28 13.90
N ASN A 225 2.21 2.28 14.20
CA ASN A 225 2.29 1.04 13.46
C ASN A 225 1.15 0.16 13.95
N ALA A 226 0.33 -0.36 13.06
CA ALA A 226 -0.85 -1.12 13.46
C ALA A 226 -1.19 -2.23 12.48
N LEU A 227 -2.04 -3.15 12.93
CA LEU A 227 -2.76 -4.10 12.09
C LEU A 227 -4.25 -3.81 12.16
N PRO A 228 -5.00 -3.82 11.06
CA PRO A 228 -6.45 -3.86 11.11
C PRO A 228 -6.93 -5.17 11.73
N ALA A 229 -7.90 -5.14 12.64
CA ALA A 229 -8.40 -6.34 13.31
C ALA A 229 -8.97 -7.40 12.34
N GLY A 230 -9.45 -7.00 11.18
CA GLY A 230 -9.96 -7.87 10.12
C GLY A 230 -8.91 -8.32 9.07
N GLY A 231 -7.61 -8.12 9.34
CA GLY A 231 -6.54 -8.34 8.37
C GLY A 231 -6.30 -7.13 7.48
N ILE A 232 -5.11 -7.10 6.83
CA ILE A 232 -4.74 -5.99 5.92
C ILE A 232 -5.72 -5.85 4.75
N GLY A 233 -6.35 -6.97 4.33
CA GLY A 233 -7.35 -6.99 3.27
C GLY A 233 -8.61 -6.19 3.57
N SER A 234 -8.92 -5.94 4.85
CA SER A 234 -10.06 -5.12 5.28
C SER A 234 -9.99 -3.68 4.77
N ILE A 235 -8.79 -3.16 4.50
CA ILE A 235 -8.56 -1.85 3.88
C ILE A 235 -9.19 -1.80 2.49
N ALA A 236 -8.89 -2.79 1.65
CA ALA A 236 -9.47 -2.88 0.30
C ALA A 236 -10.98 -3.14 0.35
N GLN A 237 -11.41 -4.04 1.24
CA GLN A 237 -12.84 -4.35 1.44
C GLN A 237 -13.65 -3.11 1.83
N GLN A 238 -13.11 -2.25 2.69
CA GLN A 238 -13.77 -1.01 3.07
C GLN A 238 -13.94 -0.04 1.89
N LEU A 239 -12.97 0.04 0.97
CA LEU A 239 -13.09 0.84 -0.25
C LEU A 239 -14.12 0.25 -1.20
N VAL A 240 -14.06 -1.07 -1.45
CA VAL A 240 -15.00 -1.81 -2.32
C VAL A 240 -16.44 -1.64 -1.84
N ALA A 241 -16.68 -1.72 -0.53
CA ALA A 241 -18.04 -1.62 0.04
C ALA A 241 -18.75 -0.28 -0.24
N ARG A 242 -18.02 0.75 -0.65
CA ARG A 242 -18.56 2.08 -0.99
C ARG A 242 -18.81 2.27 -2.48
N LEU A 243 -18.42 1.30 -3.30
CA LEU A 243 -18.51 1.40 -4.76
C LEU A 243 -19.76 0.68 -5.28
N PRO A 244 -20.36 1.15 -6.38
CA PRO A 244 -21.49 0.46 -7.01
C PRO A 244 -21.09 -0.94 -7.47
N ALA A 245 -21.79 -1.97 -7.03
CA ALA A 245 -21.50 -3.36 -7.39
C ALA A 245 -21.50 -3.59 -8.91
N SER A 246 -22.36 -2.88 -9.66
CA SER A 246 -22.44 -2.95 -11.12
C SER A 246 -21.20 -2.41 -11.85
N SER A 247 -20.36 -1.63 -11.14
CA SER A 247 -19.11 -1.08 -11.69
C SER A 247 -17.88 -1.94 -11.34
N LEU A 248 -18.08 -3.08 -10.69
CA LEU A 248 -17.01 -3.94 -10.20
C LEU A 248 -17.05 -5.31 -10.88
N ARG A 249 -15.92 -5.75 -11.45
CA ARG A 249 -15.83 -7.03 -12.15
C ARG A 249 -14.53 -7.74 -11.81
N THR A 250 -14.62 -8.84 -11.09
CA THR A 250 -13.51 -9.78 -10.80
C THR A 250 -13.40 -10.85 -11.89
N ASN A 251 -12.38 -11.70 -11.83
CA ASN A 251 -12.11 -12.78 -12.79
C ASN A 251 -12.10 -12.25 -14.24
N SER A 252 -11.58 -11.04 -14.45
CA SER A 252 -11.63 -10.32 -15.72
C SER A 252 -10.22 -9.84 -16.12
N PRO A 253 -9.28 -10.76 -16.38
CA PRO A 253 -7.92 -10.40 -16.74
C PRO A 253 -7.89 -9.70 -18.10
N VAL A 254 -7.36 -8.48 -18.13
CA VAL A 254 -7.10 -7.71 -19.35
C VAL A 254 -5.79 -8.20 -19.96
N THR A 255 -5.82 -8.52 -21.25
CA THR A 255 -4.68 -9.05 -22.01
C THR A 255 -4.09 -8.03 -23.00
N SER A 256 -4.88 -7.04 -23.42
CA SER A 256 -4.40 -5.95 -24.28
C SER A 256 -5.19 -4.67 -24.04
N ILE A 257 -4.55 -3.54 -24.35
CA ILE A 257 -5.13 -2.19 -24.27
C ILE A 257 -4.93 -1.53 -25.64
N GLY A 258 -6.04 -1.10 -26.22
CA GLY A 258 -6.10 -0.24 -27.43
C GLY A 258 -6.28 1.22 -27.06
N ASP A 259 -6.50 2.08 -28.05
CA ASP A 259 -6.65 3.54 -27.85
C ASP A 259 -7.90 3.87 -27.01
N ASP A 260 -9.00 3.17 -27.25
CA ASP A 260 -10.30 3.36 -26.62
C ASP A 260 -10.94 2.06 -26.12
N SER A 261 -10.17 0.99 -25.97
CA SER A 261 -10.68 -0.33 -25.64
C SER A 261 -9.71 -1.18 -24.85
N VAL A 262 -10.25 -2.15 -24.11
CA VAL A 262 -9.50 -3.22 -23.48
C VAL A 262 -10.04 -4.58 -23.92
N THR A 263 -9.15 -5.57 -24.09
CA THR A 263 -9.54 -6.94 -24.40
C THR A 263 -9.29 -7.82 -23.21
N LEU A 264 -10.28 -8.61 -22.80
CA LEU A 264 -10.16 -9.61 -21.73
C LEU A 264 -9.60 -10.94 -22.25
N ALA A 265 -9.10 -11.76 -21.35
CA ALA A 265 -8.66 -13.12 -21.69
C ALA A 265 -9.78 -14.01 -22.27
N SER A 266 -11.05 -13.69 -22.02
CA SER A 266 -12.20 -14.33 -22.63
C SER A 266 -12.41 -14.01 -24.11
N GLY A 267 -11.68 -13.02 -24.65
CA GLY A 267 -11.89 -12.46 -25.99
C GLY A 267 -12.90 -11.31 -26.02
N GLU A 268 -13.57 -10.97 -24.93
CA GLU A 268 -14.47 -9.83 -24.84
C GLU A 268 -13.69 -8.52 -24.97
N ALA A 269 -14.14 -7.65 -25.89
CA ALA A 269 -13.64 -6.29 -26.03
C ALA A 269 -14.61 -5.30 -25.36
N ILE A 270 -14.09 -4.42 -24.53
CA ILE A 270 -14.86 -3.37 -23.84
C ILE A 270 -14.31 -2.02 -24.31
N THR A 271 -15.19 -1.19 -24.86
CA THR A 271 -14.85 0.13 -25.40
C THR A 271 -15.25 1.27 -24.47
N THR A 272 -14.52 2.37 -24.52
CA THR A 272 -14.82 3.60 -23.77
C THR A 272 -14.38 4.84 -24.55
N ASP A 273 -15.15 5.92 -24.44
CA ASP A 273 -14.78 7.26 -24.87
C ASP A 273 -14.32 8.15 -23.70
N SER A 274 -14.42 7.66 -22.46
CA SER A 274 -14.03 8.37 -21.23
C SER A 274 -12.56 8.20 -20.85
N GLY A 275 -11.88 7.15 -21.37
CA GLY A 275 -10.47 6.88 -21.12
C GLY A 275 -10.21 5.67 -20.21
N ILE A 276 -8.93 5.27 -20.15
CA ILE A 276 -8.45 4.05 -19.50
C ILE A 276 -7.40 4.39 -18.45
N ILE A 277 -7.58 3.89 -17.23
CA ILE A 277 -6.61 3.97 -16.13
C ILE A 277 -5.99 2.60 -15.93
N VAL A 278 -4.67 2.48 -16.11
CA VAL A 278 -3.88 1.26 -15.87
C VAL A 278 -3.34 1.30 -14.45
N ALA A 279 -3.92 0.49 -13.57
CA ALA A 279 -3.68 0.45 -12.14
C ALA A 279 -3.11 -0.92 -11.68
N VAL A 280 -2.50 -1.67 -12.58
CA VAL A 280 -1.87 -2.96 -12.29
C VAL A 280 -0.43 -2.76 -11.78
N GLU A 281 0.15 -3.80 -11.21
CA GLU A 281 1.56 -3.78 -10.80
C GLU A 281 2.51 -3.60 -11.98
N GLN A 282 3.72 -3.09 -11.72
CA GLN A 282 4.68 -2.73 -12.75
C GLN A 282 4.98 -3.83 -13.78
N PRO A 283 5.19 -5.12 -13.42
CA PRO A 283 5.42 -6.17 -14.40
C PRO A 283 4.25 -6.35 -15.38
N GLN A 284 3.03 -6.22 -14.92
CA GLN A 284 1.85 -6.33 -15.79
C GLN A 284 1.64 -5.05 -16.62
N ALA A 285 1.89 -3.87 -16.04
CA ALA A 285 1.85 -2.61 -16.78
C ALA A 285 2.84 -2.63 -17.96
N LYS A 286 4.06 -3.12 -17.74
CA LYS A 286 5.07 -3.30 -18.81
C LYS A 286 4.60 -4.20 -19.95
N LYS A 287 3.80 -5.23 -19.65
CA LYS A 287 3.23 -6.13 -20.67
C LYS A 287 2.07 -5.48 -21.44
N LEU A 288 1.18 -4.76 -20.73
CA LEU A 288 -0.02 -4.17 -21.31
C LEU A 288 0.27 -2.90 -22.13
N ILE A 289 1.22 -2.08 -21.68
CA ILE A 289 1.57 -0.81 -22.30
C ILE A 289 3.10 -0.66 -22.47
N PRO A 290 3.76 -1.56 -23.23
CA PRO A 290 5.23 -1.61 -23.31
C PRO A 290 5.85 -0.32 -23.83
N LYS A 291 5.20 0.42 -24.74
CA LYS A 291 5.68 1.68 -25.31
C LYS A 291 5.94 2.74 -24.23
N VAL A 292 5.09 2.81 -23.19
CA VAL A 292 5.22 3.77 -22.07
C VAL A 292 6.52 3.53 -21.28
N PHE A 293 6.96 2.28 -21.16
CA PHE A 293 8.17 1.93 -20.43
C PHE A 293 9.44 1.94 -21.30
N GLN A 294 9.31 1.86 -22.64
CA GLN A 294 10.43 1.91 -23.57
C GLN A 294 10.94 3.33 -23.83
N SER A 295 10.05 4.32 -23.87
CA SER A 295 10.40 5.73 -24.12
C SER A 295 11.31 6.35 -23.04
N ASN A 296 11.39 5.76 -21.85
CA ASN A 296 12.28 6.20 -20.76
C ASN A 296 13.73 5.70 -20.89
N VAL A 297 14.03 4.78 -21.81
CA VAL A 297 15.40 4.27 -22.05
C VAL A 297 16.33 5.35 -22.60
N ASN A 298 15.81 6.31 -23.37
CA ASN A 298 16.59 7.43 -23.93
C ASN A 298 17.03 8.48 -22.88
N ALA A 299 16.51 8.39 -21.65
CA ALA A 299 16.89 9.28 -20.55
C ALA A 299 18.08 8.73 -19.71
N GLY A 300 18.77 7.70 -20.18
CA GLY A 300 19.97 7.14 -19.49
C GLY A 300 19.65 6.28 -18.27
N VAL A 301 18.39 6.10 -17.94
CA VAL A 301 17.95 5.25 -16.82
C VAL A 301 17.38 3.96 -17.39
N ASP A 302 18.14 2.87 -17.32
CA ASP A 302 17.70 1.53 -17.70
C ASP A 302 16.65 1.01 -16.68
N THR A 303 15.41 1.49 -16.80
CA THR A 303 14.29 1.05 -15.95
C THR A 303 13.85 -0.40 -16.23
N LEU A 304 14.38 -1.01 -17.29
CA LEU A 304 14.07 -2.38 -17.69
C LEU A 304 14.83 -3.44 -16.89
N LYS A 305 15.99 -3.09 -16.32
CA LYS A 305 16.86 -4.00 -15.56
C LYS A 305 16.73 -3.90 -14.04
N LYS A 306 15.95 -2.96 -13.52
CA LYS A 306 15.79 -2.87 -12.06
C LYS A 306 15.11 -4.13 -11.55
N SER A 307 15.78 -4.81 -10.61
CA SER A 307 15.29 -6.01 -9.94
C SER A 307 14.00 -5.68 -9.18
N THR A 308 13.08 -6.60 -9.14
CA THR A 308 11.92 -6.48 -8.27
C THR A 308 12.32 -6.75 -6.83
N ARG A 309 11.72 -6.05 -5.89
CA ARG A 309 11.86 -6.36 -4.46
C ARG A 309 10.89 -7.50 -4.13
N SER A 310 11.40 -8.55 -3.54
CA SER A 310 10.65 -9.76 -3.21
C SER A 310 10.78 -10.13 -1.73
N THR A 311 9.82 -10.88 -1.22
CA THR A 311 9.81 -11.36 0.16
C THR A 311 9.11 -12.70 0.25
N VAL A 312 9.49 -13.50 1.24
CA VAL A 312 8.76 -14.70 1.64
C VAL A 312 8.27 -14.52 3.07
N CYS A 313 7.00 -14.81 3.31
CA CYS A 313 6.39 -14.75 4.63
C CYS A 313 5.88 -16.15 5.01
N LEU A 314 6.35 -16.68 6.14
CA LEU A 314 5.91 -17.94 6.70
C LEU A 314 5.04 -17.68 7.93
N TYR A 315 3.94 -18.42 8.01
CA TYR A 315 3.03 -18.39 9.15
C TYR A 315 3.05 -19.71 9.91
N PHE A 316 3.11 -19.59 11.26
CA PHE A 316 3.03 -20.75 12.15
C PHE A 316 1.93 -20.54 13.18
N SER A 317 1.25 -21.66 13.52
CA SER A 317 0.40 -21.74 14.70
C SER A 317 1.24 -22.20 15.87
N ALA A 318 1.08 -21.57 17.04
CA ALA A 318 1.69 -21.95 18.30
C ALA A 318 0.65 -21.99 19.42
N ASP A 319 0.96 -22.67 20.53
CA ASP A 319 0.07 -22.73 21.70
C ASP A 319 0.30 -21.56 22.66
N ARG A 320 1.51 -20.99 22.65
CA ARG A 320 1.89 -19.83 23.47
C ARG A 320 2.92 -18.95 22.77
N ALA A 321 2.89 -17.66 23.09
CA ALA A 321 3.94 -16.71 22.73
C ALA A 321 4.96 -16.62 23.87
N PRO A 322 6.27 -16.80 23.63
CA PRO A 322 7.29 -16.63 24.67
C PRO A 322 7.51 -15.15 25.05
N ILE A 323 7.11 -14.24 24.17
CA ILE A 323 7.13 -12.79 24.37
C ILE A 323 5.67 -12.33 24.32
N ALA A 324 5.21 -11.63 25.34
CA ALA A 324 3.80 -11.23 25.48
C ALA A 324 3.49 -9.87 24.83
N GLU A 325 4.52 -9.05 24.57
CA GLU A 325 4.32 -7.71 24.04
C GLU A 325 3.97 -7.72 22.53
N PRO A 326 3.16 -6.75 22.08
CA PRO A 326 2.86 -6.54 20.64
C PRO A 326 4.03 -5.86 19.95
N ILE A 327 5.18 -6.52 19.85
CA ILE A 327 6.45 -5.92 19.42
C ILE A 327 7.05 -6.66 18.21
N LEU A 328 7.67 -5.90 17.30
CA LEU A 328 8.44 -6.45 16.20
C LEU A 328 9.81 -6.94 16.68
N ILE A 329 10.21 -8.12 16.24
CA ILE A 329 11.48 -8.76 16.55
C ILE A 329 12.34 -8.76 15.29
N LEU A 330 13.55 -8.21 15.39
CA LEU A 330 14.51 -8.04 14.30
C LEU A 330 15.71 -8.96 14.47
N ASN A 331 16.24 -9.47 13.38
CA ASN A 331 17.49 -10.20 13.38
C ASN A 331 18.67 -9.24 13.29
N GLY A 332 19.27 -8.89 14.41
CA GLY A 332 20.48 -8.06 14.50
C GLY A 332 21.77 -8.84 14.42
N SER A 333 21.72 -10.17 14.39
CA SER A 333 22.92 -11.03 14.37
C SER A 333 23.67 -11.00 13.03
N GLY A 334 23.00 -10.58 11.95
CA GLY A 334 23.52 -10.63 10.57
C GLY A 334 23.69 -12.07 10.05
N LYS A 335 23.14 -13.07 10.73
CA LYS A 335 23.23 -14.50 10.38
C LYS A 335 21.83 -15.06 10.14
N GLY A 336 21.76 -16.18 9.39
CA GLY A 336 20.50 -16.84 9.09
C GLY A 336 19.72 -16.18 7.94
N ILE A 337 18.46 -16.58 7.80
CA ILE A 337 17.59 -16.14 6.70
C ILE A 337 16.40 -15.28 7.20
N VAL A 338 16.09 -15.36 8.49
CA VAL A 338 15.01 -14.56 9.11
C VAL A 338 15.44 -13.09 9.16
N ASN A 339 14.64 -12.21 8.58
CA ASN A 339 14.86 -10.77 8.71
C ASN A 339 14.15 -10.20 9.93
N ASN A 340 12.89 -10.53 10.08
CA ASN A 340 12.06 -10.12 11.22
C ASN A 340 10.95 -11.13 11.47
N MET A 341 10.39 -11.08 12.67
CA MET A 341 9.21 -11.84 13.06
C MET A 341 8.40 -11.11 14.12
N PHE A 342 7.17 -11.55 14.34
CA PHE A 342 6.37 -11.12 15.49
C PHE A 342 5.24 -12.12 15.77
N PHE A 343 4.72 -12.08 16.99
CA PHE A 343 3.52 -12.82 17.39
C PHE A 343 2.30 -11.98 17.05
N VAL A 344 1.66 -12.30 15.91
CA VAL A 344 0.58 -11.50 15.32
C VAL A 344 -0.56 -11.30 16.33
N THR A 345 -0.92 -12.35 17.05
CA THR A 345 -2.00 -12.34 18.04
C THR A 345 -1.73 -11.50 19.28
N ASN A 346 -0.46 -11.13 19.54
CA ASN A 346 -0.15 -10.16 20.58
C ASN A 346 -0.54 -8.74 20.18
N VAL A 347 -0.50 -8.46 18.86
CA VAL A 347 -0.92 -7.18 18.28
C VAL A 347 -2.43 -7.21 18.05
N ALA A 348 -2.92 -8.19 17.31
CA ALA A 348 -4.32 -8.33 16.91
C ALA A 348 -4.83 -9.75 17.25
N PRO A 349 -5.46 -9.94 18.42
CA PRO A 349 -5.95 -11.25 18.86
C PRO A 349 -6.96 -11.91 17.90
N SER A 350 -7.63 -11.12 17.08
CA SER A 350 -8.60 -11.58 16.06
C SER A 350 -7.99 -12.40 14.92
N TYR A 351 -6.66 -12.40 14.79
CA TYR A 351 -5.98 -13.13 13.70
C TYR A 351 -5.91 -14.64 13.91
N ALA A 352 -6.26 -15.14 15.10
CA ALA A 352 -6.24 -16.57 15.37
C ALA A 352 -7.50 -17.05 16.13
N PRO A 353 -7.83 -18.33 16.06
CA PRO A 353 -8.81 -18.94 16.93
C PRO A 353 -8.45 -18.77 18.39
N LYS A 354 -9.46 -18.69 19.26
CA LYS A 354 -9.25 -18.55 20.72
C LYS A 354 -8.30 -19.62 21.26
N GLY A 355 -7.29 -19.19 22.00
CA GLY A 355 -6.28 -20.06 22.62
C GLY A 355 -5.16 -20.51 21.68
N LYS A 356 -5.07 -19.95 20.49
CA LYS A 356 -3.96 -20.13 19.56
C LYS A 356 -3.19 -18.83 19.35
N VAL A 357 -1.93 -18.97 19.02
CA VAL A 357 -1.03 -17.88 18.68
C VAL A 357 -0.66 -18.00 17.21
N LEU A 358 -0.72 -16.89 16.48
CA LEU A 358 -0.20 -16.79 15.13
C LEU A 358 1.17 -16.13 15.15
N VAL A 359 2.14 -16.78 14.51
CA VAL A 359 3.51 -16.29 14.33
C VAL A 359 3.70 -15.92 12.87
N SER A 360 4.22 -14.73 12.57
CA SER A 360 4.62 -14.28 11.25
C SER A 360 6.14 -14.14 11.19
N VAL A 361 6.76 -14.73 10.17
CA VAL A 361 8.22 -14.68 9.94
C VAL A 361 8.47 -14.19 8.52
N SER A 362 9.34 -13.20 8.36
CA SER A 362 9.65 -12.60 7.07
C SER A 362 11.09 -12.80 6.66
N LEU A 363 11.27 -13.19 5.41
CA LEU A 363 12.56 -13.35 4.72
C LEU A 363 12.62 -12.33 3.58
N ILE A 364 13.80 -11.78 3.31
CA ILE A 364 14.02 -10.84 2.20
C ILE A 364 14.60 -11.59 1.01
N GLY A 365 13.92 -11.52 -0.13
CA GLY A 365 14.30 -12.23 -1.36
C GLY A 365 13.22 -13.21 -1.83
N ALA A 366 13.43 -13.81 -3.00
CA ALA A 366 12.45 -14.70 -3.64
C ALA A 366 12.57 -16.17 -3.24
N TYR A 367 13.79 -16.63 -2.92
CA TYR A 367 14.09 -18.04 -2.56
C TYR A 367 13.50 -19.07 -3.53
N GLN A 368 13.55 -18.79 -4.83
CA GLN A 368 12.91 -19.63 -5.88
C GLN A 368 13.51 -21.03 -6.01
N ASP A 369 14.76 -21.20 -5.59
CA ASP A 369 15.53 -22.44 -5.60
C ASP A 369 15.30 -23.32 -4.36
N ARG A 370 14.48 -22.89 -3.41
CA ARG A 370 14.19 -23.57 -2.14
C ARG A 370 12.73 -23.99 -2.09
N SER A 371 12.44 -25.20 -1.59
CA SER A 371 11.07 -25.65 -1.32
C SER A 371 10.49 -24.94 -0.08
N ASP A 372 9.17 -25.02 0.11
CA ASP A 372 8.53 -24.47 1.31
C ASP A 372 8.91 -25.28 2.56
N GLU A 373 9.11 -26.59 2.39
CA GLU A 373 9.57 -27.51 3.43
C GLU A 373 10.98 -27.15 3.90
N ASP A 374 11.92 -26.92 2.97
CA ASP A 374 13.30 -26.52 3.29
C ASP A 374 13.34 -25.18 4.00
N LEU A 375 12.59 -24.18 3.49
CA LEU A 375 12.51 -22.86 4.14
C LEU A 375 11.90 -22.95 5.53
N THR A 376 10.87 -23.79 5.70
CA THR A 376 10.24 -24.01 7.00
C THR A 376 11.22 -24.64 7.99
N ALA A 377 11.99 -25.64 7.55
CA ALA A 377 13.00 -26.29 8.39
C ALA A 377 14.11 -25.33 8.82
N ASP A 378 14.65 -24.53 7.89
CA ASP A 378 15.70 -23.56 8.19
C ASP A 378 15.21 -22.47 9.15
N VAL A 379 14.00 -21.91 8.90
CA VAL A 379 13.39 -20.93 9.78
C VAL A 379 13.17 -21.49 11.19
N LEU A 380 12.64 -22.71 11.31
CA LEU A 380 12.45 -23.35 12.61
C LEU A 380 13.78 -23.63 13.31
N GLN A 381 14.81 -24.05 12.59
CA GLN A 381 16.14 -24.26 13.15
C GLN A 381 16.73 -22.94 13.69
N GLU A 382 16.64 -21.86 12.90
CA GLU A 382 17.11 -20.54 13.33
C GLU A 382 16.35 -20.03 14.57
N LEU A 383 15.02 -20.10 14.53
CA LEU A 383 14.18 -19.64 15.64
C LEU A 383 14.27 -20.54 16.88
N THR A 384 14.65 -21.81 16.72
CA THR A 384 15.01 -22.67 17.85
C THR A 384 16.25 -22.15 18.57
N GLY A 385 17.21 -21.60 17.84
CA GLY A 385 18.34 -20.89 18.43
C GLY A 385 17.94 -19.66 19.24
N TRP A 386 16.84 -18.96 18.83
CA TRP A 386 16.38 -17.75 19.52
C TRP A 386 15.53 -18.04 20.76
N PHE A 387 14.66 -19.04 20.70
CA PHE A 387 13.61 -19.28 21.70
C PHE A 387 13.75 -20.61 22.45
N GLY A 388 14.59 -21.52 21.96
CA GLY A 388 14.71 -22.88 22.50
C GLY A 388 13.71 -23.87 21.88
N SER A 389 14.07 -25.14 21.91
CA SER A 389 13.26 -26.24 21.36
C SER A 389 11.92 -26.44 22.08
N ASP A 390 11.86 -26.10 23.39
CA ASP A 390 10.62 -26.19 24.18
C ASP A 390 9.52 -25.25 23.66
N VAL A 391 9.91 -24.16 23.01
CA VAL A 391 8.99 -23.17 22.43
C VAL A 391 8.65 -23.56 21.00
N THR A 392 9.67 -23.70 20.14
CA THR A 392 9.49 -23.90 18.71
C THR A 392 9.00 -25.30 18.33
N GLY A 393 9.23 -26.29 19.18
CA GLY A 393 8.78 -27.67 18.96
C GLY A 393 7.25 -27.84 18.90
N SER A 394 6.49 -26.87 19.40
CA SER A 394 5.03 -26.85 19.31
C SER A 394 4.51 -26.11 18.06
N TRP A 395 5.40 -25.43 17.31
CA TRP A 395 4.98 -24.62 16.17
C TRP A 395 4.63 -25.51 14.98
N ARG A 396 3.46 -25.24 14.39
CA ARG A 396 2.98 -25.92 13.18
C ARG A 396 2.93 -24.91 12.04
N HIS A 397 3.64 -25.19 10.97
CA HIS A 397 3.57 -24.41 9.73
C HIS A 397 2.13 -24.41 9.20
N LEU A 398 1.62 -23.24 8.87
CA LEU A 398 0.31 -23.02 8.30
C LEU A 398 0.38 -22.74 6.80
N ARG A 399 1.22 -21.77 6.42
CA ARG A 399 1.35 -21.34 5.02
C ARG A 399 2.61 -20.56 4.78
N THR A 400 3.12 -20.67 3.55
CA THR A 400 4.18 -19.82 3.00
C THR A 400 3.61 -18.96 1.87
N TYR A 401 3.84 -17.64 1.94
CA TYR A 401 3.54 -16.70 0.86
C TYR A 401 4.84 -16.23 0.22
N ARG A 402 4.98 -16.48 -1.09
CA ARG A 402 6.08 -15.99 -1.91
C ARG A 402 5.60 -14.80 -2.73
N ILE A 403 6.13 -13.63 -2.44
CA ILE A 403 5.76 -12.38 -3.12
C ILE A 403 6.92 -11.95 -4.01
N GLU A 404 6.86 -12.35 -5.27
CA GLU A 404 7.91 -12.05 -6.25
C GLU A 404 8.03 -10.56 -6.56
N PHE A 405 6.90 -9.85 -6.54
CA PHE A 405 6.83 -8.40 -6.69
C PHE A 405 6.19 -7.78 -5.45
N ALA A 406 6.97 -7.66 -4.38
CA ALA A 406 6.50 -7.03 -3.15
C ALA A 406 6.46 -5.50 -3.27
N GLN A 407 7.50 -4.91 -3.86
CA GLN A 407 7.60 -3.48 -4.15
C GLN A 407 8.37 -3.24 -5.46
N PRO A 408 8.13 -2.09 -6.15
CA PRO A 408 9.01 -1.65 -7.23
C PRO A 408 10.40 -1.33 -6.68
N ASP A 409 11.42 -1.50 -7.52
CA ASP A 409 12.77 -1.03 -7.20
C ASP A 409 12.82 0.49 -7.27
N GLN A 410 13.07 1.12 -6.13
CA GLN A 410 13.18 2.57 -5.98
C GLN A 410 14.60 3.00 -5.59
N THR A 411 15.61 2.32 -6.16
CA THR A 411 17.01 2.75 -6.10
C THR A 411 17.20 4.06 -6.88
N PRO A 412 17.95 5.05 -6.37
CA PRO A 412 18.27 6.29 -7.09
C PRO A 412 18.88 6.04 -8.48
N PRO A 413 18.57 6.90 -9.46
CA PRO A 413 17.65 8.04 -9.40
C PRO A 413 16.17 7.59 -9.50
N THR A 414 15.32 8.14 -8.61
CA THR A 414 13.87 7.86 -8.64
C THR A 414 13.09 8.98 -9.34
N ASN A 415 13.74 9.77 -10.12
CA ASN A 415 13.21 11.00 -10.68
C ASN A 415 12.24 10.76 -11.86
N PRO A 416 11.09 11.45 -11.87
CA PRO A 416 10.46 12.14 -10.75
C PRO A 416 9.68 11.17 -9.86
N ILE A 417 9.73 11.36 -8.54
CA ILE A 417 8.79 10.71 -7.63
C ILE A 417 7.42 11.37 -7.83
N GLY A 418 6.40 10.58 -8.16
CA GLY A 418 5.07 11.12 -8.49
C GLY A 418 4.98 11.63 -9.92
N ARG A 419 5.10 10.71 -10.87
CA ARG A 419 5.00 10.97 -12.32
C ARG A 419 3.63 11.50 -12.71
N ASP A 420 3.57 12.28 -13.82
CA ASP A 420 2.30 12.61 -14.45
C ASP A 420 1.56 11.30 -14.80
N PRO A 421 0.32 11.13 -14.37
CA PRO A 421 -0.45 9.94 -14.68
C PRO A 421 -0.81 9.82 -16.18
N ARG A 422 -0.90 10.92 -16.92
CA ARG A 422 -1.20 10.91 -18.35
C ARG A 422 0.02 10.43 -19.13
N VAL A 423 -0.14 9.32 -19.84
CA VAL A 423 0.93 8.72 -20.66
C VAL A 423 0.65 8.78 -22.16
N ASP A 424 -0.63 8.91 -22.53
CA ASP A 424 -1.09 9.10 -23.90
C ASP A 424 -2.48 9.76 -23.88
N GLU A 425 -3.04 10.05 -25.06
CA GLU A 425 -4.42 10.54 -25.16
C GLU A 425 -5.40 9.48 -24.64
N GLY A 426 -6.13 9.84 -23.56
CA GLY A 426 -7.09 8.94 -22.92
C GLY A 426 -6.49 7.77 -22.14
N LEU A 427 -5.16 7.69 -22.00
CA LEU A 427 -4.48 6.63 -21.28
C LEU A 427 -3.72 7.19 -20.08
N TYR A 428 -4.00 6.62 -18.90
CA TYR A 428 -3.44 7.04 -17.63
C TYR A 428 -2.84 5.84 -16.88
N VAL A 429 -1.77 6.08 -16.12
CA VAL A 429 -1.10 5.04 -15.32
C VAL A 429 -1.06 5.47 -13.87
N CYS A 430 -1.29 4.53 -12.98
CA CYS A 430 -1.12 4.72 -11.54
C CYS A 430 -0.59 3.45 -10.87
N GLY A 431 -0.23 3.59 -9.60
CA GLY A 431 0.32 2.52 -8.78
C GLY A 431 1.49 3.03 -7.95
N ASP A 432 2.00 2.20 -7.06
CA ASP A 432 3.16 2.48 -6.24
C ASP A 432 4.45 2.67 -7.08
N HIS A 433 4.53 2.02 -8.22
CA HIS A 433 5.62 2.17 -9.19
C HIS A 433 5.55 3.48 -10.01
N TRP A 434 4.42 4.18 -9.95
CA TRP A 434 4.20 5.48 -10.60
C TRP A 434 4.27 6.64 -9.60
N SER A 435 4.42 6.31 -8.31
CA SER A 435 4.51 7.23 -7.18
C SER A 435 5.62 6.76 -6.23
N TRP A 436 5.30 6.53 -4.96
CA TRP A 436 6.20 5.95 -3.97
C TRP A 436 5.60 4.66 -3.38
N ALA A 437 6.48 3.70 -3.07
CA ALA A 437 6.08 2.34 -2.69
C ALA A 437 5.55 2.27 -1.24
N THR A 438 4.36 2.80 -1.04
CA THR A 438 3.59 2.72 0.22
C THR A 438 2.11 2.58 -0.08
N PHE A 439 1.30 2.24 0.92
CA PHE A 439 -0.17 2.32 0.82
C PHE A 439 -0.63 3.70 0.38
N ASP A 440 -0.07 4.74 1.02
CA ASP A 440 -0.40 6.14 0.74
C ASP A 440 -0.06 6.53 -0.70
N GLY A 441 1.16 6.19 -1.16
CA GLY A 441 1.60 6.47 -2.52
C GLY A 441 0.73 5.81 -3.57
N ALA A 442 0.30 4.57 -3.35
CA ALA A 442 -0.61 3.88 -4.26
C ALA A 442 -1.98 4.59 -4.32
N LEU A 443 -2.55 4.97 -3.17
CA LEU A 443 -3.83 5.67 -3.09
C LEU A 443 -3.75 7.06 -3.73
N VAL A 444 -2.72 7.85 -3.43
CA VAL A 444 -2.46 9.17 -4.06
C VAL A 444 -2.34 9.04 -5.58
N SER A 445 -1.59 8.04 -6.05
CA SER A 445 -1.39 7.82 -7.48
C SER A 445 -2.70 7.52 -8.21
N GLY A 446 -3.55 6.64 -7.62
CA GLY A 446 -4.87 6.32 -8.18
C GLY A 446 -5.78 7.53 -8.25
N ARG A 447 -5.85 8.34 -7.19
CA ARG A 447 -6.62 9.58 -7.17
C ARG A 447 -6.14 10.56 -8.24
N LYS A 448 -4.82 10.81 -8.34
CA LYS A 448 -4.26 11.72 -9.35
C LYS A 448 -4.56 11.27 -10.77
N ALA A 449 -4.56 9.97 -11.05
CA ALA A 449 -4.93 9.45 -12.38
C ALA A 449 -6.40 9.71 -12.70
N ALA A 450 -7.30 9.51 -11.74
CA ALA A 450 -8.72 9.83 -11.91
C ALA A 450 -8.96 11.34 -12.07
N GLU A 451 -8.28 12.20 -11.30
CA GLU A 451 -8.34 13.66 -11.43
C GLU A 451 -7.88 14.12 -12.83
N ALA A 452 -6.78 13.55 -13.34
CA ALA A 452 -6.27 13.85 -14.66
C ALA A 452 -7.26 13.43 -15.76
N LEU A 453 -7.80 12.22 -15.67
CA LEU A 453 -8.81 11.72 -16.61
C LEU A 453 -10.04 12.64 -16.63
N VAL A 454 -10.59 12.99 -15.48
CA VAL A 454 -11.76 13.85 -15.35
C VAL A 454 -11.52 15.23 -15.97
N ARG A 455 -10.36 15.82 -15.67
CA ARG A 455 -9.96 17.14 -16.20
C ARG A 455 -9.79 17.11 -17.71
N ASP A 456 -9.02 16.13 -18.23
CA ASP A 456 -8.63 16.09 -19.64
C ASP A 456 -9.79 15.71 -20.56
N ARG A 457 -10.74 14.92 -20.05
CA ARG A 457 -11.95 14.50 -20.78
C ARG A 457 -13.18 15.38 -20.52
N GLY A 458 -13.08 16.37 -19.65
CA GLY A 458 -14.18 17.29 -19.34
C GLY A 458 -15.43 16.59 -18.79
N LEU A 459 -15.26 15.53 -17.98
CA LEU A 459 -16.37 14.69 -17.54
C LEU A 459 -17.26 15.35 -16.47
N ILE A 460 -16.82 16.46 -15.89
CA ILE A 460 -17.63 17.27 -14.99
C ILE A 460 -17.86 18.61 -15.67
N ARG A 461 -19.13 18.96 -15.88
CA ARG A 461 -19.50 20.33 -16.24
C ARG A 461 -19.38 21.20 -14.96
N ARG A 462 -18.59 22.28 -15.05
CA ARG A 462 -18.55 23.34 -14.03
C ARG A 462 -19.90 24.02 -13.88
#